data_8e3096cedeafb8da2f9d15e6b52c990c
#
_entry.id   8e3096cedeafb8da2f9d15e6b52c990c
#
_cell.length_a   1.000
_cell.length_b   1.000
_cell.length_c   1.000
_cell.angle_alpha   90.00
_cell.angle_beta   90.00
_cell.angle_gamma   90.00
#
_symmetry.space_group_name_H-M   'P 1'
#
loop_
_entity.id
_entity.type
_entity.pdbx_description
1 polymer ?
#
loop_
_entity_poly.entity_id
_entity_poly.type
_entity_poly.pdbx_seq_one_letter_code
_entity_poly.pdbx_strand_id
1 'polypeptide(L)'
;MKKIKHILGLSGGKDSAALAVHMNQKHPEIDLEYFFTDTGYELKETYDFLNKLKTRLDKPIHYINPRNSFDYYLKKYNNFLPSATARWCTIEMKLKSMEAWLKPALDAGQEIITYV
;
A
#
# COMPACT_ATOMS: atom_id res chain seq x y z
N MET A 1 -0.30 -10.82 25.77
CA MET A 1 -0.96 -9.66 25.16
C MET A 1 -0.76 -9.67 23.65
N LYS A 2 -1.83 -9.64 22.86
CA LYS A 2 -1.70 -9.55 21.41
C LYS A 2 -1.26 -8.15 21.03
N LYS A 3 -0.21 -8.06 20.22
CA LYS A 3 0.25 -6.81 19.66
C LYS A 3 -0.65 -6.44 18.47
N ILE A 4 -1.01 -5.17 18.36
CA ILE A 4 -1.83 -4.67 17.27
C ILE A 4 -0.94 -3.90 16.28
N LYS A 5 -1.02 -4.26 15.02
CA LYS A 5 -0.32 -3.57 13.94
C LYS A 5 -1.32 -2.67 13.22
N HIS A 6 -1.06 -1.37 13.22
CA HIS A 6 -1.89 -0.38 12.53
C HIS A 6 -1.25 -0.05 11.19
N ILE A 7 -1.99 -0.19 10.09
CA ILE A 7 -1.48 0.08 8.75
C ILE A 7 -2.42 1.00 7.97
N LEU A 8 -1.85 1.82 7.10
CA LEU A 8 -2.60 2.69 6.21
C LEU A 8 -1.98 2.63 4.83
N GLY A 9 -2.77 2.19 3.85
CA GLY A 9 -2.32 2.10 2.46
C GLY A 9 -2.45 3.42 1.73
N LEU A 10 -1.37 3.83 1.09
CA LEU A 10 -1.34 5.02 0.26
C LEU A 10 -1.49 4.59 -1.20
N SER A 11 -2.40 5.25 -1.93
CA SER A 11 -2.65 4.94 -3.34
C SER A 11 -2.02 5.96 -4.30
N GLY A 12 -1.38 6.99 -3.75
CA GLY A 12 -0.91 8.13 -4.53
C GLY A 12 -2.02 9.13 -4.82
N GLY A 13 -3.25 8.85 -4.39
CA GLY A 13 -4.39 9.75 -4.52
C GLY A 13 -4.56 10.67 -3.31
N LYS A 14 -5.36 11.71 -3.48
CA LYS A 14 -5.54 12.73 -2.43
C LYS A 14 -6.31 12.21 -1.21
N ASP A 15 -7.21 11.25 -1.39
CA ASP A 15 -8.07 10.76 -0.29
C ASP A 15 -7.25 9.98 0.74
N SER A 16 -6.40 9.05 0.28
CA SER A 16 -5.54 8.30 1.20
C SER A 16 -4.50 9.20 1.86
N ALA A 17 -3.98 10.19 1.13
CA ALA A 17 -3.05 11.16 1.67
C ALA A 17 -3.71 12.04 2.73
N ALA A 18 -4.94 12.49 2.49
CA ALA A 18 -5.69 13.28 3.45
C ALA A 18 -5.94 12.49 4.75
N LEU A 19 -6.30 11.22 4.63
CA LEU A 19 -6.49 10.35 5.78
C LEU A 19 -5.17 10.19 6.57
N ALA A 20 -4.05 9.98 5.86
CA ALA A 20 -2.74 9.84 6.50
C ALA A 20 -2.36 11.09 7.29
N VAL A 21 -2.53 12.27 6.70
CA VAL A 21 -2.24 13.56 7.36
C VAL A 21 -3.16 13.75 8.56
N HIS A 22 -4.45 13.46 8.40
CA HIS A 22 -5.44 13.58 9.47
C HIS A 22 -5.05 12.70 10.67
N MET A 23 -4.73 11.44 10.41
CA MET A 23 -4.35 10.50 11.48
C MET A 23 -3.05 10.93 12.16
N ASN A 24 -2.09 11.44 11.38
CA ASN A 24 -0.82 11.90 11.94
C ASN A 24 -0.99 13.13 12.85
N GLN A 25 -1.92 14.01 12.52
CA GLN A 25 -2.18 15.22 13.29
C GLN A 25 -3.11 14.99 14.49
N LYS A 26 -4.17 14.21 14.31
CA LYS A 26 -5.21 14.02 15.31
C LYS A 26 -4.97 12.83 16.23
N HIS A 27 -4.25 11.84 15.77
CA HIS A 27 -4.00 10.61 16.52
C HIS A 27 -2.51 10.22 16.48
N PRO A 28 -1.61 11.11 16.94
CA PRO A 28 -0.17 10.80 16.94
C PRO A 28 0.20 9.67 17.89
N GLU A 29 -0.68 9.31 18.83
CA GLU A 29 -0.47 8.20 19.76
C GLU A 29 -0.57 6.83 19.06
N ILE A 30 -1.20 6.78 17.89
CA ILE A 30 -1.29 5.54 17.11
C ILE A 30 -0.04 5.39 16.25
N ASP A 31 0.68 4.28 16.42
CA ASP A 31 1.87 3.99 15.63
C ASP A 31 1.46 3.40 14.28
N LEU A 32 1.10 4.28 13.34
CA LEU A 32 0.70 3.88 11.99
C LEU A 32 1.91 3.58 11.12
N GLU A 33 1.85 2.46 10.40
CA GLU A 33 2.80 2.14 9.35
C GLU A 33 2.15 2.41 8.00
N TYR A 34 2.82 3.21 7.17
CA TYR A 34 2.32 3.58 5.85
C TYR A 34 2.96 2.69 4.80
N PHE A 35 2.16 2.25 3.83
CA PHE A 35 2.68 1.43 2.74
C PHE A 35 2.09 1.86 1.39
N PHE A 36 2.84 1.62 0.34
CA PHE A 36 2.44 1.87 -1.04
C PHE A 36 2.87 0.68 -1.88
N THR A 37 1.93 0.10 -2.65
CA THR A 37 2.26 -1.01 -3.54
C THR A 37 2.76 -0.45 -4.86
N ASP A 38 4.06 -0.62 -5.10
CA ASP A 38 4.73 -0.11 -6.30
C ASP A 38 4.67 -1.15 -7.41
N THR A 39 3.82 -0.90 -8.42
CA THR A 39 3.67 -1.80 -9.56
C THR A 39 4.77 -1.62 -10.61
N GLY A 40 5.59 -0.58 -10.49
CA GLY A 40 6.61 -0.23 -11.47
C GLY A 40 6.08 0.59 -12.63
N TYR A 41 4.79 0.83 -12.71
CA TYR A 41 4.14 1.57 -13.79
C TYR A 41 3.38 2.79 -13.27
N GLU A 42 3.79 3.31 -12.13
CA GLU A 42 3.21 4.52 -11.58
C GLU A 42 3.83 5.75 -12.25
N LEU A 43 3.07 6.85 -12.29
CA LEU A 43 3.58 8.10 -12.85
C LEU A 43 4.66 8.69 -11.94
N LYS A 44 5.61 9.42 -12.55
CA LYS A 44 6.66 10.11 -11.79
C LYS A 44 6.05 11.04 -10.74
N GLU A 45 4.96 11.72 -11.09
CA GLU A 45 4.25 12.62 -10.18
C GLU A 45 3.75 11.89 -8.93
N THR A 46 3.39 10.62 -9.04
CA THR A 46 2.99 9.80 -7.90
C THR A 46 4.14 9.62 -6.92
N TYR A 47 5.34 9.30 -7.41
CA TYR A 47 6.51 9.14 -6.57
C TYR A 47 6.93 10.46 -5.93
N ASP A 48 6.89 11.56 -6.68
CA ASP A 48 7.21 12.89 -6.16
C ASP A 48 6.23 13.29 -5.05
N PHE A 49 4.95 13.01 -5.25
CA PHE A 49 3.91 13.27 -4.25
C PHE A 49 4.14 12.44 -2.99
N LEU A 50 4.49 11.17 -3.12
CA LEU A 50 4.78 10.30 -1.97
C LEU A 50 6.00 10.78 -1.19
N ASN A 51 7.02 11.28 -1.87
CA ASN A 51 8.19 11.83 -1.22
C ASN A 51 7.85 13.07 -0.38
N LYS A 52 7.00 13.94 -0.90
CA LYS A 52 6.51 15.12 -0.17
C LYS A 52 5.67 14.70 1.03
N LEU A 53 4.82 13.72 0.84
CA LEU A 53 3.97 13.19 1.91
C LEU A 53 4.80 12.56 3.03
N LYS A 54 5.82 11.80 2.67
CA LYS A 54 6.75 11.20 3.63
C LYS A 54 7.39 12.26 4.53
N THR A 55 7.83 13.36 3.93
CA THR A 55 8.42 14.48 4.68
C THR A 55 7.40 15.10 5.64
N ARG A 56 6.17 15.30 5.18
CA ARG A 56 5.11 15.88 6.00
C ARG A 56 4.70 14.98 7.16
N LEU A 57 4.66 13.67 6.92
CA LEU A 57 4.29 12.69 7.97
C LEU A 57 5.42 12.43 8.95
N ASP A 58 6.65 12.73 8.56
CA ASP A 58 7.86 12.42 9.33
C ASP A 58 7.94 10.94 9.72
N LYS A 59 7.50 10.09 8.81
CA LYS A 59 7.52 8.64 8.97
C LYS A 59 7.88 7.99 7.63
N PRO A 60 8.54 6.83 7.64
CA PRO A 60 8.87 6.13 6.41
C PRO A 60 7.61 5.58 5.73
N ILE A 61 7.65 5.48 4.41
CA ILE A 61 6.62 4.80 3.63
C ILE A 61 7.25 3.50 3.13
N HIS A 62 6.62 2.38 3.42
CA HIS A 62 7.09 1.07 2.96
C HIS A 62 6.63 0.85 1.53
N TYR A 63 7.60 0.68 0.62
CA TYR A 63 7.29 0.38 -0.77
C TYR A 63 7.24 -1.13 -0.94
N ILE A 64 6.06 -1.65 -1.26
CA ILE A 64 5.84 -3.08 -1.45
C ILE A 64 5.87 -3.37 -2.94
N ASN A 65 6.81 -4.21 -3.36
CA ASN A 65 6.95 -4.59 -4.76
C ASN A 65 6.25 -5.93 -5.00
N PRO A 66 5.44 -6.05 -6.07
CA PRO A 66 4.87 -7.34 -6.44
C PRO A 66 5.96 -8.34 -6.78
N ARG A 67 5.67 -9.62 -6.53
CA ARG A 67 6.60 -10.71 -6.83
C ARG A 67 6.97 -10.76 -8.31
N ASN A 68 6.00 -10.49 -9.18
CA ASN A 68 6.15 -10.48 -10.63
C ASN A 68 5.83 -9.10 -11.19
N SER A 69 6.38 -8.78 -12.35
CA SER A 69 6.18 -7.48 -12.99
C SER A 69 4.77 -7.33 -13.57
N PHE A 70 4.39 -6.08 -13.86
CA PHE A 70 3.15 -5.80 -14.58
C PHE A 70 3.12 -6.51 -15.93
N ASP A 71 4.25 -6.52 -16.65
CA ASP A 71 4.35 -7.19 -17.94
C ASP A 71 4.10 -8.70 -17.83
N TYR A 72 4.58 -9.33 -16.77
CA TYR A 72 4.32 -10.74 -16.51
C TYR A 72 2.82 -11.01 -16.40
N TYR A 73 2.12 -10.22 -15.62
CA TYR A 73 0.68 -10.41 -15.44
C TYR A 73 -0.12 -10.04 -16.68
N LEU A 74 0.34 -9.04 -17.42
CA LEU A 74 -0.30 -8.67 -18.69
C LEU A 74 -0.30 -9.86 -19.66
N LYS A 75 0.83 -10.56 -19.77
CA LYS A 75 0.94 -11.76 -20.58
C LYS A 75 0.08 -12.90 -20.05
N LYS A 76 0.07 -13.09 -18.72
CA LYS A 76 -0.73 -14.12 -18.06
C LYS A 76 -2.21 -13.98 -18.39
N TYR A 77 -2.71 -12.75 -18.51
CA TYR A 77 -4.10 -12.45 -18.82
C TYR A 77 -4.33 -12.09 -20.28
N ASN A 78 -3.49 -12.62 -21.18
CA ASN A 78 -3.62 -12.46 -22.65
C ASN A 78 -3.69 -11.01 -23.10
N ASN A 79 -2.88 -10.15 -22.50
CA ASN A 79 -2.83 -8.71 -22.78
C ASN A 79 -4.13 -7.96 -22.49
N PHE A 80 -5.00 -8.51 -21.64
CA PHE A 80 -6.15 -7.78 -21.12
C PHE A 80 -5.67 -6.74 -20.13
N LEU A 81 -5.89 -5.46 -20.44
CA LEU A 81 -5.54 -4.37 -19.53
C LEU A 81 -6.47 -4.40 -18.30
N PRO A 82 -5.98 -3.97 -17.12
CA PRO A 82 -6.82 -3.86 -15.95
C PRO A 82 -8.03 -2.94 -16.20
N SER A 83 -9.19 -3.34 -15.71
CA SER A 83 -10.42 -2.57 -15.85
C SER A 83 -11.33 -2.84 -14.65
N ALA A 84 -12.49 -2.20 -14.63
CA ALA A 84 -13.47 -2.42 -13.56
C ALA A 84 -13.94 -3.88 -13.49
N THR A 85 -13.97 -4.58 -14.64
CA THR A 85 -14.38 -5.98 -14.72
C THR A 85 -13.20 -6.95 -14.72
N ALA A 86 -12.01 -6.51 -15.14
CA ALA A 86 -10.79 -7.32 -15.16
C ALA A 86 -9.79 -6.73 -14.17
N ARG A 87 -9.98 -7.02 -12.89
CA ARG A 87 -9.24 -6.41 -11.78
C ARG A 87 -8.00 -7.20 -11.37
N TRP A 88 -7.35 -7.86 -12.31
CA TRP A 88 -6.18 -8.67 -11.99
C TRP A 88 -5.02 -7.84 -11.39
N CYS A 89 -4.89 -6.57 -11.79
CA CYS A 89 -3.86 -5.69 -11.25
C CYS A 89 -4.02 -5.52 -9.73
N THR A 90 -5.25 -5.29 -9.27
CA THR A 90 -5.52 -5.16 -7.84
C THR A 90 -5.26 -6.48 -7.11
N ILE A 91 -5.75 -7.60 -7.65
CA ILE A 91 -5.64 -8.90 -7.00
C ILE A 91 -4.20 -9.39 -6.99
N GLU A 92 -3.55 -9.44 -8.17
CA GLU A 92 -2.24 -10.07 -8.30
C GLU A 92 -1.11 -9.20 -7.77
N MET A 93 -1.19 -7.89 -7.99
CA MET A 93 -0.08 -7.00 -7.65
C MET A 93 -0.24 -6.29 -6.31
N LYS A 94 -1.46 -5.91 -5.95
CA LYS A 94 -1.68 -5.13 -4.72
C LYS A 94 -2.08 -5.99 -3.54
N LEU A 95 -3.14 -6.79 -3.65
CA LEU A 95 -3.64 -7.57 -2.52
C LEU A 95 -2.68 -8.69 -2.11
N LYS A 96 -2.13 -9.43 -3.06
CA LYS A 96 -1.19 -10.50 -2.76
C LYS A 96 0.12 -9.98 -2.20
N SER A 97 0.59 -8.82 -2.68
CA SER A 97 1.80 -8.18 -2.15
C SER A 97 1.58 -7.73 -0.71
N MET A 98 0.43 -7.15 -0.41
CA MET A 98 0.07 -6.74 0.94
C MET A 98 0.00 -7.95 1.88
N GLU A 99 -0.62 -9.04 1.44
CA GLU A 99 -0.67 -10.30 2.19
C GLU A 99 0.71 -10.81 2.55
N ALA A 100 1.61 -10.85 1.56
CA ALA A 100 2.98 -11.31 1.78
C ALA A 100 3.73 -10.42 2.77
N TRP A 101 3.52 -9.11 2.68
CA TRP A 101 4.14 -8.15 3.59
C TRP A 101 3.64 -8.31 5.03
N LEU A 102 2.35 -8.65 5.21
CA LEU A 102 1.75 -8.81 6.52
C LEU A 102 1.93 -10.20 7.13
N LYS A 103 2.33 -11.19 6.32
CA LYS A 103 2.42 -12.57 6.78
C LYS A 103 3.24 -12.75 8.06
N PRO A 104 4.45 -12.16 8.21
CA PRO A 104 5.21 -12.31 9.45
C PRO A 104 4.45 -11.85 10.69
N ALA A 105 3.70 -10.75 10.59
CA ALA A 105 2.90 -10.23 11.70
C ALA A 105 1.74 -11.17 12.02
N LEU A 106 1.06 -11.70 10.99
CA LEU A 106 -0.04 -12.65 11.17
C LEU A 106 0.46 -13.95 11.79
N ASP A 107 1.61 -14.46 11.34
CA ASP A 107 2.22 -15.68 11.88
C ASP A 107 2.63 -15.48 13.35
N ALA A 108 2.97 -14.27 13.74
CA ALA A 108 3.29 -13.92 15.13
C ALA A 108 2.04 -13.71 16.01
N GLY A 109 0.85 -13.87 15.44
CA GLY A 109 -0.41 -13.73 16.19
C GLY A 109 -0.85 -12.29 16.41
N GLN A 110 -0.31 -11.33 15.67
CA GLN A 110 -0.70 -9.93 15.79
C GLN A 110 -2.05 -9.68 15.12
N GLU A 111 -2.81 -8.75 15.68
CA GLU A 111 -4.01 -8.22 15.02
C GLU A 111 -3.60 -7.10 14.07
N ILE A 112 -4.28 -7.01 12.93
CA ILE A 112 -4.02 -5.99 11.92
C ILE A 112 -5.24 -5.09 11.82
N ILE A 113 -5.05 -3.78 11.99
CA ILE A 113 -6.09 -2.77 11.76
C ILE A 113 -5.68 -1.97 10.53
N THR A 114 -6.52 -2.00 9.50
CA THR A 114 -6.31 -1.26 8.26
C THR A 114 -7.18 -0.01 8.26
N TYR A 115 -6.58 1.14 7.98
CA TYR A 115 -7.26 2.43 7.89
C TYR A 115 -7.54 2.77 6.44
N VAL A 116 -8.77 3.07 6.12
CA VAL A 116 -9.21 3.42 4.76
C VAL A 116 -10.11 4.65 4.77
#